data_7d13809a760f30d917ea902fb7d5875e
#
_entry.id   7d13809a760f30d917ea902fb7d5875e
#
_cell.length_a   1.000
_cell.length_b   1.000
_cell.length_c   1.000
_cell.angle_alpha   90.00
_cell.angle_beta   90.00
_cell.angle_gamma   90.00
#
_symmetry.space_group_name_H-M   'P 1'
#
loop_
_entity.id
_entity.type
_entity.pdbx_description
1 polymer ?
#
loop_
_entity_poly.entity_id
_entity_poly.type
_entity_poly.pdbx_seq_one_letter_code
_entity_poly.pdbx_strand_id
1 'polypeptide(L)'
;EDKKNRLISIMMGDIQTVVNAVYGKLDMIFLGALSNEGKFVFDETTNPEGGVKGSISFNQPGENIASCKTAWTLENIDTVDCFEDIQAILDASQDKVALAKALLSPSRISYMCRTKKMKQLIWGADKSSKPVLLRDINDFMETNNYPVFEPIRRIVRIQKGREAIPYAPWNQDNIVFVPAGELGVVKNAYSDCELKPDEGVSYSKYGRIVTSLWSVGQKEGSKHTEYTKAESQSLPVITEMNGIYTLKTVA
;
A
#
# COMPACT_ATOMS: atom_id res chain seq x y z
N GLU A 1 9.69 12.98 40.16
CA GLU A 1 10.27 12.01 39.19
C GLU A 1 9.18 11.44 38.25
N ASP A 2 8.05 11.03 38.79
CA ASP A 2 6.93 10.42 38.04
C ASP A 2 6.30 11.37 36.99
N LYS A 3 6.08 12.65 37.31
CA LYS A 3 5.56 13.66 36.38
C LYS A 3 6.52 13.94 35.20
N LYS A 4 7.84 13.95 35.47
CA LYS A 4 8.86 14.15 34.45
C LYS A 4 8.94 12.97 33.50
N ASN A 5 8.92 11.76 34.04
CA ASN A 5 8.93 10.52 33.25
C ASN A 5 7.67 10.40 32.40
N ARG A 6 6.51 10.79 32.92
CA ARG A 6 5.25 10.82 32.17
C ARG A 6 5.28 11.84 31.02
N LEU A 7 5.84 13.03 31.24
CA LEU A 7 6.00 14.05 30.21
C LEU A 7 6.92 13.57 29.09
N ILE A 8 8.07 12.99 29.43
CA ILE A 8 9.02 12.39 28.48
C ILE A 8 8.33 11.29 27.65
N SER A 9 7.53 10.44 28.29
CA SER A 9 6.79 9.37 27.59
C SER A 9 5.77 9.91 26.60
N ILE A 10 5.06 11.00 26.92
CA ILE A 10 4.12 11.67 26.00
C ILE A 10 4.87 12.26 24.81
N MET A 11 5.94 13.02 25.05
CA MET A 11 6.73 13.63 23.97
C MET A 11 7.33 12.60 23.02
N MET A 12 7.84 11.48 23.53
CA MET A 12 8.35 10.38 22.69
C MET A 12 7.23 9.71 21.90
N GLY A 13 6.03 9.58 22.46
CA GLY A 13 4.84 9.07 21.77
C GLY A 13 4.42 9.98 20.61
N ASP A 14 4.48 11.29 20.79
CA ASP A 14 4.15 12.27 19.75
C ASP A 14 5.15 12.24 18.58
N ILE A 15 6.45 12.17 18.88
CA ILE A 15 7.51 12.03 17.86
C ILE A 15 7.28 10.76 17.03
N GLN A 16 7.06 9.62 17.67
CA GLN A 16 6.81 8.36 16.97
C GLN A 16 5.55 8.43 16.11
N THR A 17 4.52 9.10 16.58
CA THR A 17 3.25 9.28 15.85
C THR A 17 3.45 10.07 14.57
N VAL A 18 4.16 11.22 14.62
CA VAL A 18 4.39 12.04 13.44
C VAL A 18 5.35 11.39 12.44
N VAL A 19 6.35 10.64 12.91
CA VAL A 19 7.24 9.85 12.05
C VAL A 19 6.47 8.74 11.33
N ASN A 20 5.62 8.00 12.05
CA ASN A 20 4.78 6.95 11.47
C ASN A 20 3.77 7.52 10.46
N ALA A 21 3.30 8.75 10.65
CA ALA A 21 2.42 9.41 9.68
C ALA A 21 3.12 9.65 8.34
N VAL A 22 4.41 10.04 8.35
CA VAL A 22 5.20 10.20 7.13
C VAL A 22 5.36 8.85 6.41
N TYR A 23 5.73 7.78 7.12
CA TYR A 23 5.80 6.44 6.53
C TYR A 23 4.44 5.99 5.98
N GLY A 24 3.35 6.25 6.71
CA GLY A 24 2.00 5.97 6.24
C GLY A 24 1.67 6.67 4.92
N LYS A 25 2.13 7.90 4.73
CA LYS A 25 1.94 8.64 3.47
C LYS A 25 2.75 8.03 2.32
N LEU A 26 3.99 7.61 2.58
CA LEU A 26 4.83 6.91 1.59
C LEU A 26 4.22 5.57 1.19
N ASP A 27 3.74 4.78 2.14
CA ASP A 27 3.03 3.52 1.88
C ASP A 27 1.76 3.75 1.05
N MET A 28 1.01 4.82 1.35
CA MET A 28 -0.20 5.17 0.61
C MET A 28 0.10 5.46 -0.86
N ILE A 29 1.14 6.24 -1.14
CA ILE A 29 1.55 6.58 -2.51
C ILE A 29 2.04 5.32 -3.23
N PHE A 30 2.91 4.55 -2.60
CA PHE A 30 3.51 3.35 -3.20
C PHE A 30 2.45 2.27 -3.51
N LEU A 31 1.66 1.88 -2.51
CA LEU A 31 0.64 0.84 -2.67
C LEU A 31 -0.50 1.29 -3.60
N GLY A 32 -0.87 2.57 -3.52
CA GLY A 32 -1.86 3.16 -4.42
C GLY A 32 -1.40 3.16 -5.87
N ALA A 33 -0.15 3.56 -6.13
CA ALA A 33 0.42 3.51 -7.47
C ALA A 33 0.57 2.07 -7.97
N LEU A 34 1.12 1.17 -7.14
CA LEU A 34 1.34 -0.23 -7.50
C LEU A 34 0.05 -0.93 -7.88
N SER A 35 -1.05 -0.67 -7.16
CA SER A 35 -2.35 -1.31 -7.43
C SER A 35 -3.19 -0.63 -8.51
N ASN A 36 -2.79 0.55 -8.99
CA ASN A 36 -3.50 1.33 -10.01
C ASN A 36 -2.63 1.57 -11.26
N GLU A 37 -2.04 0.51 -11.81
CA GLU A 37 -1.31 0.56 -13.07
C GLU A 37 -0.15 1.58 -13.06
N GLY A 38 0.51 1.73 -11.94
CA GLY A 38 1.59 2.69 -11.74
C GLY A 38 1.12 4.14 -11.53
N LYS A 39 -0.16 4.40 -11.32
CA LYS A 39 -0.70 5.77 -11.16
C LYS A 39 -1.17 6.02 -9.74
N PHE A 40 -0.82 7.17 -9.20
CA PHE A 40 -1.35 7.69 -7.94
C PHE A 40 -1.88 9.10 -8.13
N VAL A 41 -3.08 9.36 -7.61
CA VAL A 41 -3.74 10.68 -7.72
C VAL A 41 -3.80 11.35 -6.36
N PHE A 42 -3.33 12.61 -6.31
CA PHE A 42 -3.50 13.50 -5.17
C PHE A 42 -4.79 14.30 -5.38
N ASP A 43 -5.81 13.95 -4.64
CA ASP A 43 -7.13 14.58 -4.68
C ASP A 43 -7.62 14.93 -3.26
N GLU A 44 -8.87 15.29 -3.12
CA GLU A 44 -9.49 15.62 -1.83
C GLU A 44 -9.64 14.42 -0.88
N THR A 45 -9.58 13.18 -1.42
CA THR A 45 -9.63 11.97 -0.62
C THR A 45 -8.25 11.58 -0.10
N THR A 46 -7.25 11.64 -0.97
CA THR A 46 -5.88 11.22 -0.65
C THR A 46 -5.04 12.33 -0.01
N ASN A 47 -5.42 13.60 -0.23
CA ASN A 47 -4.71 14.77 0.27
C ASN A 47 -5.68 15.93 0.59
N PRO A 48 -6.61 15.76 1.56
CA PRO A 48 -7.70 16.70 1.81
C PRO A 48 -7.23 18.09 2.26
N GLU A 49 -6.13 18.18 3.01
CA GLU A 49 -5.58 19.43 3.54
C GLU A 49 -4.32 19.89 2.79
N GLY A 50 -3.85 19.09 1.84
CA GLY A 50 -2.68 19.41 1.04
C GLY A 50 -3.04 20.30 -0.14
N GLY A 51 -2.24 21.36 -0.38
CA GLY A 51 -2.42 22.25 -1.52
C GLY A 51 -2.09 21.62 -2.88
N VAL A 52 -1.40 20.48 -2.92
CA VAL A 52 -0.98 19.83 -4.16
C VAL A 52 -2.07 18.87 -4.64
N LYS A 53 -2.63 19.18 -5.82
CA LYS A 53 -3.51 18.28 -6.59
C LYS A 53 -2.77 17.88 -7.87
N GLY A 54 -2.86 16.62 -8.26
CA GLY A 54 -2.18 16.13 -9.45
C GLY A 54 -2.05 14.61 -9.44
N SER A 55 -1.29 14.07 -10.37
CA SER A 55 -1.06 12.63 -10.45
C SER A 55 0.41 12.33 -10.71
N ILE A 56 0.85 11.19 -10.19
CA ILE A 56 2.13 10.57 -10.52
C ILE A 56 1.84 9.34 -11.35
N SER A 57 2.63 9.11 -12.41
CA SER A 57 2.54 7.90 -13.22
C SER A 57 3.94 7.31 -13.44
N PHE A 58 4.06 6.02 -13.17
CA PHE A 58 5.26 5.22 -13.44
C PHE A 58 5.17 4.43 -14.75
N ASN A 59 4.12 4.70 -15.57
CA ASN A 59 3.93 4.19 -16.92
C ASN A 59 4.07 2.67 -17.05
N GLN A 60 3.18 1.93 -16.39
CA GLN A 60 3.11 0.47 -16.60
C GLN A 60 2.79 0.18 -18.07
N PRO A 61 3.53 -0.75 -18.74
CA PRO A 61 3.23 -1.15 -20.09
C PRO A 61 1.82 -1.71 -20.23
N GLY A 62 1.06 -1.26 -21.24
CA GLY A 62 -0.32 -1.71 -21.46
C GLY A 62 -0.44 -3.21 -21.70
N GLU A 63 0.59 -3.83 -22.26
CA GLU A 63 0.67 -5.29 -22.47
C GLU A 63 0.77 -6.10 -21.18
N ASN A 64 1.17 -5.46 -20.07
CA ASN A 64 1.25 -6.07 -18.75
C ASN A 64 -0.07 -5.92 -17.96
N ILE A 65 -1.10 -5.35 -18.58
CA ILE A 65 -2.40 -5.14 -17.94
C ILE A 65 -3.41 -6.04 -18.66
N ALA A 66 -3.99 -6.97 -17.91
CA ALA A 66 -5.05 -7.83 -18.42
C ALA A 66 -6.34 -7.60 -17.64
N SER A 67 -7.47 -7.83 -18.29
CA SER A 67 -8.78 -7.88 -17.64
C SER A 67 -9.27 -9.33 -17.59
N CYS A 68 -10.01 -9.67 -16.52
CA CYS A 68 -10.64 -10.97 -16.40
C CYS A 68 -11.63 -11.23 -17.55
N LYS A 69 -11.81 -12.49 -17.91
CA LYS A 69 -12.79 -12.91 -18.93
C LYS A 69 -14.23 -12.69 -18.45
N THR A 70 -14.45 -12.97 -17.18
CA THR A 70 -15.74 -12.78 -16.51
C THR A 70 -15.49 -12.04 -15.21
N ALA A 71 -16.23 -10.94 -14.95
CA ALA A 71 -16.06 -10.15 -13.75
C ALA A 71 -16.22 -10.98 -12.47
N TRP A 72 -15.30 -10.81 -11.52
CA TRP A 72 -15.29 -11.53 -10.24
C TRP A 72 -16.31 -10.92 -9.27
N THR A 73 -17.58 -11.12 -9.56
CA THR A 73 -18.71 -10.67 -8.75
C THR A 73 -19.42 -11.83 -8.08
N LEU A 74 -20.21 -11.55 -7.05
CA LEU A 74 -20.96 -12.60 -6.36
C LEU A 74 -21.96 -13.33 -7.27
N GLU A 75 -22.45 -12.65 -8.30
CA GLU A 75 -23.37 -13.23 -9.31
C GLU A 75 -22.66 -14.30 -10.15
N ASN A 76 -21.37 -14.13 -10.40
CA ASN A 76 -20.59 -15.02 -11.26
C ASN A 76 -19.78 -16.08 -10.46
N ILE A 77 -19.98 -16.19 -9.15
CA ILE A 77 -19.13 -17.00 -8.28
C ILE A 77 -19.04 -18.50 -8.66
N ASP A 78 -20.07 -19.02 -9.31
CA ASP A 78 -20.13 -20.42 -9.75
C ASP A 78 -19.57 -20.64 -11.16
N THR A 79 -19.43 -19.58 -11.96
CA THR A 79 -19.04 -19.64 -13.38
C THR A 79 -17.63 -19.14 -13.63
N VAL A 80 -17.14 -18.18 -12.81
CA VAL A 80 -15.80 -17.59 -12.95
C VAL A 80 -14.71 -18.65 -12.78
N ASP A 81 -13.76 -18.64 -13.70
CA ASP A 81 -12.51 -19.38 -13.57
C ASP A 81 -11.36 -18.42 -13.24
N CYS A 82 -11.16 -18.22 -11.92
CA CYS A 82 -10.09 -17.35 -11.44
C CYS A 82 -8.71 -17.83 -11.86
N PHE A 83 -8.50 -19.14 -11.98
CA PHE A 83 -7.21 -19.69 -12.32
C PHE A 83 -6.89 -19.48 -13.81
N GLU A 84 -7.89 -19.55 -14.69
CA GLU A 84 -7.72 -19.26 -16.12
C GLU A 84 -7.29 -17.79 -16.36
N ASP A 85 -7.88 -16.84 -15.61
CA ASP A 85 -7.48 -15.44 -15.68
C ASP A 85 -6.04 -15.22 -15.17
N ILE A 86 -5.65 -15.94 -14.10
CA ILE A 86 -4.29 -15.91 -13.56
C ILE A 86 -3.31 -16.55 -14.56
N GLN A 87 -3.68 -17.69 -15.15
CA GLN A 87 -2.85 -18.37 -16.15
C GLN A 87 -2.51 -17.48 -17.33
N ALA A 88 -3.45 -16.64 -17.78
CA ALA A 88 -3.22 -15.69 -18.87
C ALA A 88 -2.09 -14.67 -18.52
N ILE A 89 -1.98 -14.26 -17.25
CA ILE A 89 -0.86 -13.42 -16.79
C ILE A 89 0.46 -14.21 -16.75
N LEU A 90 0.41 -15.45 -16.28
CA LEU A 90 1.61 -16.30 -16.20
C LEU A 90 2.16 -16.58 -17.60
N ASP A 91 1.28 -16.87 -18.56
CA ASP A 91 1.66 -17.09 -19.96
C ASP A 91 2.25 -15.82 -20.60
N ALA A 92 1.67 -14.64 -20.32
CA ALA A 92 2.17 -13.36 -20.82
C ALA A 92 3.55 -12.96 -20.24
N SER A 93 3.89 -13.45 -19.06
CA SER A 93 5.14 -13.16 -18.35
C SER A 93 6.25 -14.20 -18.58
N GLN A 94 5.91 -15.39 -19.11
CA GLN A 94 6.74 -16.60 -19.08
C GLN A 94 8.17 -16.38 -19.58
N ASP A 95 8.35 -15.69 -20.72
CA ASP A 95 9.67 -15.47 -21.32
C ASP A 95 10.26 -14.09 -21.01
N LYS A 96 9.61 -13.32 -20.16
CA LYS A 96 9.97 -11.92 -19.85
C LYS A 96 10.46 -11.74 -18.44
N VAL A 97 9.72 -12.24 -17.45
CA VAL A 97 9.98 -12.01 -16.01
C VAL A 97 9.53 -13.21 -15.18
N ALA A 98 10.37 -13.61 -14.22
CA ALA A 98 9.99 -14.59 -13.21
C ALA A 98 9.16 -13.90 -12.10
N LEU A 99 7.88 -14.12 -12.11
CA LEU A 99 6.97 -13.60 -11.09
C LEU A 99 7.11 -14.41 -9.80
N ALA A 100 7.25 -13.73 -8.66
CA ALA A 100 7.44 -14.37 -7.35
C ALA A 100 6.20 -14.31 -6.47
N LYS A 101 5.47 -13.20 -6.51
CA LYS A 101 4.30 -12.97 -5.66
C LYS A 101 3.14 -12.36 -6.44
N ALA A 102 1.93 -12.69 -5.99
CA ALA A 102 0.69 -12.07 -6.43
C ALA A 102 0.06 -11.32 -5.25
N LEU A 103 0.06 -10.01 -5.32
CA LEU A 103 -0.44 -9.12 -4.27
C LEU A 103 -1.90 -8.78 -4.53
N LEU A 104 -2.77 -8.95 -3.53
CA LEU A 104 -4.19 -8.70 -3.70
C LEU A 104 -4.88 -8.35 -2.38
N SER A 105 -6.11 -7.85 -2.48
CA SER A 105 -6.93 -7.55 -1.31
C SER A 105 -7.46 -8.82 -0.63
N PRO A 106 -7.69 -8.80 0.70
CA PRO A 106 -8.33 -9.91 1.41
C PRO A 106 -9.71 -10.29 0.85
N SER A 107 -10.44 -9.33 0.28
CA SER A 107 -11.73 -9.56 -0.35
C SER A 107 -11.62 -10.45 -1.58
N ARG A 108 -10.60 -10.26 -2.42
CA ARG A 108 -10.34 -11.11 -3.60
C ARG A 108 -9.88 -12.50 -3.21
N ILE A 109 -9.06 -12.63 -2.17
CA ILE A 109 -8.71 -13.95 -1.60
C ILE A 109 -9.95 -14.69 -1.14
N SER A 110 -10.82 -14.02 -0.36
CA SER A 110 -12.07 -14.63 0.10
C SER A 110 -12.97 -15.02 -1.07
N TYR A 111 -13.02 -14.22 -2.13
CA TYR A 111 -13.74 -14.55 -3.36
C TYR A 111 -13.19 -15.82 -4.02
N MET A 112 -11.88 -15.86 -4.30
CA MET A 112 -11.21 -17.03 -4.90
C MET A 112 -11.46 -18.32 -4.13
N CYS A 113 -11.34 -18.29 -2.80
CA CYS A 113 -11.59 -19.45 -1.93
C CYS A 113 -13.03 -19.97 -2.01
N ARG A 114 -13.98 -19.14 -2.43
CA ARG A 114 -15.40 -19.48 -2.50
C ARG A 114 -15.84 -19.97 -3.88
N THR A 115 -15.11 -19.64 -4.95
CA THR A 115 -15.48 -20.02 -6.32
C THR A 115 -15.50 -21.54 -6.49
N LYS A 116 -16.45 -22.03 -7.26
CA LYS A 116 -16.62 -23.45 -7.55
C LYS A 116 -15.41 -24.01 -8.31
N LYS A 117 -14.92 -23.29 -9.29
CA LYS A 117 -13.78 -23.69 -10.13
C LYS A 117 -12.49 -23.84 -9.31
N MET A 118 -12.20 -22.91 -8.39
CA MET A 118 -11.02 -23.01 -7.52
C MET A 118 -11.12 -24.24 -6.59
N LYS A 119 -12.31 -24.51 -6.02
CA LYS A 119 -12.52 -25.72 -5.21
C LYS A 119 -12.31 -27.01 -6.01
N GLN A 120 -12.77 -27.02 -7.24
CA GLN A 120 -12.55 -28.17 -8.12
C GLN A 120 -11.08 -28.33 -8.51
N LEU A 121 -10.35 -27.26 -8.72
CA LEU A 121 -8.92 -27.27 -9.01
C LEU A 121 -8.10 -27.85 -7.84
N ILE A 122 -8.39 -27.42 -6.61
CA ILE A 122 -7.62 -27.82 -5.42
C ILE A 122 -8.01 -29.23 -4.93
N TRP A 123 -9.30 -29.56 -4.89
CA TRP A 123 -9.79 -30.79 -4.27
C TRP A 123 -10.31 -31.85 -5.26
N GLY A 124 -10.46 -31.50 -6.54
CA GLY A 124 -11.16 -32.32 -7.53
C GLY A 124 -12.67 -32.13 -7.50
N ALA A 125 -13.34 -32.55 -8.56
CA ALA A 125 -14.77 -32.36 -8.76
C ALA A 125 -15.62 -32.99 -7.64
N ASP A 126 -15.26 -34.17 -7.18
CA ASP A 126 -16.01 -34.92 -6.18
C ASP A 126 -15.99 -34.32 -4.77
N LYS A 127 -15.00 -33.46 -4.49
CA LYS A 127 -14.80 -32.81 -3.18
C LYS A 127 -14.99 -31.28 -3.21
N SER A 128 -15.72 -30.79 -4.19
CA SER A 128 -15.95 -29.33 -4.37
C SER A 128 -16.74 -28.66 -3.24
N SER A 129 -17.35 -29.44 -2.34
CA SER A 129 -17.99 -28.93 -1.12
C SER A 129 -17.02 -28.57 0.00
N LYS A 130 -15.77 -29.08 -0.06
CA LYS A 130 -14.75 -28.80 0.95
C LYS A 130 -14.31 -27.32 0.85
N PRO A 131 -14.17 -26.59 1.98
CA PRO A 131 -13.67 -25.22 1.96
C PRO A 131 -12.20 -25.19 1.49
N VAL A 132 -11.86 -24.18 0.72
CA VAL A 132 -10.48 -23.87 0.30
C VAL A 132 -9.99 -22.69 1.11
N LEU A 133 -8.77 -22.78 1.63
CA LEU A 133 -8.07 -21.73 2.34
C LEU A 133 -6.96 -21.14 1.47
N LEU A 134 -6.51 -19.94 1.79
CA LEU A 134 -5.37 -19.32 1.10
C LEU A 134 -4.12 -20.23 1.10
N ARG A 135 -3.88 -20.92 2.21
CA ARG A 135 -2.76 -21.87 2.30
C ARG A 135 -2.87 -22.97 1.24
N ASP A 136 -4.05 -23.56 1.07
CA ASP A 136 -4.25 -24.66 0.11
C ASP A 136 -4.02 -24.18 -1.34
N ILE A 137 -4.39 -22.91 -1.63
CA ILE A 137 -4.10 -22.28 -2.93
C ILE A 137 -2.59 -22.05 -3.08
N ASN A 138 -1.92 -21.50 -2.06
CA ASN A 138 -0.49 -21.26 -2.11
C ASN A 138 0.33 -22.54 -2.20
N ASP A 139 -0.05 -23.62 -1.49
CA ASP A 139 0.58 -24.93 -1.60
C ASP A 139 0.48 -25.47 -3.05
N PHE A 140 -0.66 -25.26 -3.71
CA PHE A 140 -0.84 -25.60 -5.13
C PHE A 140 0.05 -24.73 -6.03
N MET A 141 0.11 -23.41 -5.81
CA MET A 141 0.92 -22.49 -6.58
C MET A 141 2.42 -22.79 -6.44
N GLU A 142 2.90 -23.01 -5.23
CA GLU A 142 4.31 -23.37 -4.96
C GLU A 142 4.70 -24.70 -5.61
N THR A 143 3.83 -25.72 -5.52
CA THR A 143 4.06 -27.03 -6.12
C THR A 143 4.23 -26.95 -7.65
N ASN A 144 3.58 -25.97 -8.28
CA ASN A 144 3.65 -25.76 -9.72
C ASN A 144 4.65 -24.63 -10.11
N ASN A 145 5.47 -24.13 -9.17
CA ASN A 145 6.39 -23.02 -9.36
C ASN A 145 5.71 -21.72 -9.84
N TYR A 146 4.50 -21.46 -9.40
CA TYR A 146 3.75 -20.24 -9.67
C TYR A 146 3.91 -19.23 -8.52
N PRO A 147 3.68 -17.93 -8.75
CA PRO A 147 3.75 -16.91 -7.72
C PRO A 147 2.73 -17.13 -6.61
N VAL A 148 3.16 -16.95 -5.35
CA VAL A 148 2.29 -17.12 -4.18
C VAL A 148 1.46 -15.89 -3.91
N PHE A 149 0.24 -16.08 -3.41
CA PHE A 149 -0.68 -15.01 -3.06
C PHE A 149 -0.37 -14.43 -1.69
N GLU A 150 -0.21 -13.10 -1.64
CA GLU A 150 0.04 -12.35 -0.41
C GLU A 150 -1.03 -11.25 -0.22
N PRO A 151 -1.78 -11.27 0.91
CA PRO A 151 -2.81 -10.27 1.17
C PRO A 151 -2.24 -8.93 1.60
N ILE A 152 -2.62 -7.85 0.93
CA ILE A 152 -2.31 -6.49 1.34
C ILE A 152 -3.41 -5.97 2.27
N ARG A 153 -3.04 -5.73 3.53
CA ARG A 153 -3.95 -5.28 4.62
C ARG A 153 -3.60 -3.89 5.16
N ARG A 154 -2.76 -3.14 4.44
CA ARG A 154 -2.32 -1.82 4.90
C ARG A 154 -3.50 -0.85 4.90
N ILE A 155 -3.76 -0.25 6.06
CA ILE A 155 -4.69 0.86 6.25
C ILE A 155 -3.87 2.03 6.79
N VAL A 156 -4.02 3.19 6.21
CA VAL A 156 -3.45 4.45 6.68
C VAL A 156 -4.57 5.34 7.22
N ARG A 157 -4.23 6.32 8.04
CA ARG A 157 -5.18 7.32 8.51
C ARG A 157 -4.88 8.66 7.86
N ILE A 158 -5.89 9.23 7.22
CA ILE A 158 -5.79 10.55 6.58
C ILE A 158 -6.52 11.54 7.48
N GLN A 159 -5.81 12.59 7.88
CA GLN A 159 -6.39 13.66 8.70
C GLN A 159 -7.24 14.58 7.81
N LYS A 160 -8.48 14.84 8.24
CA LYS A 160 -9.36 15.84 7.64
C LYS A 160 -9.98 16.68 8.76
N GLY A 161 -9.46 17.85 8.95
CA GLY A 161 -9.80 18.69 10.11
C GLY A 161 -9.44 17.98 11.44
N ARG A 162 -10.44 17.67 12.25
CA ARG A 162 -10.28 16.97 13.53
C ARG A 162 -10.46 15.46 13.43
N GLU A 163 -10.84 14.95 12.28
CA GLU A 163 -11.14 13.54 12.07
C GLU A 163 -9.97 12.81 11.38
N ALA A 164 -9.68 11.60 11.85
CA ALA A 164 -8.71 10.70 11.23
C ALA A 164 -9.47 9.58 10.50
N ILE A 165 -9.59 9.71 9.17
CA ILE A 165 -10.36 8.81 8.32
C ILE A 165 -9.47 7.62 7.92
N PRO A 166 -9.89 6.37 8.13
CA PRO A 166 -9.15 5.21 7.64
C PRO A 166 -9.23 5.14 6.11
N TYR A 167 -8.11 4.90 5.47
CA TYR A 167 -7.98 4.78 4.03
C TYR A 167 -7.17 3.53 3.67
N ALA A 168 -7.73 2.68 2.83
CA ALA A 168 -7.03 1.52 2.26
C ALA A 168 -6.43 1.93 0.90
N PRO A 169 -5.11 2.05 0.77
CA PRO A 169 -4.49 2.54 -0.47
C PRO A 169 -4.54 1.52 -1.62
N TRP A 170 -4.70 0.24 -1.30
CA TRP A 170 -4.74 -0.84 -2.29
C TRP A 170 -6.08 -0.85 -3.05
N ASN A 171 -6.02 -0.87 -4.38
CA ASN A 171 -7.21 -1.09 -5.20
C ASN A 171 -7.75 -2.50 -4.99
N GLN A 172 -8.98 -2.58 -4.48
CA GLN A 172 -9.63 -3.85 -4.09
C GLN A 172 -9.85 -4.79 -5.27
N ASP A 173 -9.94 -4.27 -6.48
CA ASP A 173 -10.33 -4.99 -7.68
C ASP A 173 -9.15 -5.47 -8.53
N ASN A 174 -7.92 -5.11 -8.15
CA ASN A 174 -6.73 -5.47 -8.88
C ASN A 174 -5.88 -6.51 -8.14
N ILE A 175 -5.33 -7.44 -8.91
CA ILE A 175 -4.28 -8.37 -8.47
C ILE A 175 -3.00 -7.95 -9.19
N VAL A 176 -1.93 -7.75 -8.44
CA VAL A 176 -0.64 -7.30 -8.97
C VAL A 176 0.40 -8.38 -8.79
N PHE A 177 0.96 -8.84 -9.88
CA PHE A 177 2.02 -9.84 -9.90
C PHE A 177 3.37 -9.14 -9.98
N VAL A 178 4.27 -9.49 -9.08
CA VAL A 178 5.55 -8.84 -8.93
C VAL A 178 6.71 -9.83 -8.98
N PRO A 179 7.87 -9.43 -9.54
CA PRO A 179 9.08 -10.23 -9.50
C PRO A 179 9.65 -10.32 -8.08
N ALA A 180 10.64 -11.17 -7.89
CA ALA A 180 11.45 -11.20 -6.68
C ALA A 180 12.39 -9.98 -6.62
N GLY A 181 12.63 -9.47 -5.42
CA GLY A 181 13.56 -8.37 -5.19
C GLY A 181 12.90 -7.04 -4.89
N GLU A 182 13.64 -5.96 -5.09
CA GLU A 182 13.20 -4.60 -4.83
C GLU A 182 12.40 -4.06 -6.02
N LEU A 183 11.17 -3.59 -5.77
CA LEU A 183 10.32 -3.03 -6.81
C LEU A 183 10.60 -1.56 -7.10
N GLY A 184 11.32 -0.90 -6.21
CA GLY A 184 11.60 0.52 -6.35
C GLY A 184 12.43 1.08 -5.21
N VAL A 185 12.60 2.39 -5.22
CA VAL A 185 13.41 3.11 -4.25
C VAL A 185 12.68 4.35 -3.75
N VAL A 186 12.97 4.79 -2.54
CA VAL A 186 12.50 6.09 -2.05
C VAL A 186 13.54 7.15 -2.41
N LYS A 187 13.19 8.06 -3.30
CA LYS A 187 14.00 9.24 -3.62
C LYS A 187 13.75 10.33 -2.60
N ASN A 188 14.82 10.97 -2.15
CA ASN A 188 14.78 11.96 -1.08
C ASN A 188 15.47 13.24 -1.53
N ALA A 189 14.91 14.39 -1.13
CA ALA A 189 15.54 15.70 -1.19
C ALA A 189 15.72 16.26 0.23
N TYR A 190 16.46 17.34 0.37
CA TYR A 190 16.55 18.06 1.63
C TYR A 190 15.23 18.76 1.93
N SER A 191 14.76 18.66 3.17
CA SER A 191 13.58 19.40 3.64
C SER A 191 13.92 20.87 3.91
N ASP A 192 12.88 21.70 3.96
CA ASP A 192 13.07 23.14 4.20
C ASP A 192 13.73 23.42 5.54
N CYS A 193 13.38 22.66 6.58
CA CYS A 193 14.01 22.77 7.89
C CYS A 193 15.48 22.30 7.93
N GLU A 194 15.92 21.46 6.99
CA GLU A 194 17.34 21.11 6.83
C GLU A 194 18.14 22.24 6.15
N LEU A 195 17.50 22.95 5.21
CA LEU A 195 18.13 24.03 4.46
C LEU A 195 18.14 25.36 5.24
N LYS A 196 17.09 25.60 6.01
CA LYS A 196 16.90 26.85 6.79
C LYS A 196 16.30 26.49 8.15
N PRO A 197 17.12 26.04 9.12
CA PRO A 197 16.64 25.74 10.46
C PRO A 197 16.22 27.03 11.19
N ASP A 198 15.09 27.00 11.87
CA ASP A 198 14.59 28.10 12.69
C ASP A 198 15.24 28.14 14.07
N GLU A 199 15.46 29.34 14.60
CA GLU A 199 15.97 29.53 15.98
C GLU A 199 14.91 29.09 17.01
N GLY A 200 15.36 28.45 18.09
CA GLY A 200 14.48 27.99 19.17
C GLY A 200 13.71 26.70 18.89
N VAL A 201 14.00 26.03 17.78
CA VAL A 201 13.45 24.73 17.41
C VAL A 201 14.49 23.65 17.61
N SER A 202 14.11 22.56 18.26
CA SER A 202 14.95 21.38 18.41
C SER A 202 14.68 20.41 17.27
N TYR A 203 15.72 20.01 16.53
CA TYR A 203 15.62 19.11 15.40
C TYR A 203 16.25 17.74 15.70
N SER A 204 15.58 16.67 15.25
CA SER A 204 16.12 15.30 15.27
C SER A 204 15.86 14.61 13.94
N LYS A 205 16.76 13.71 13.54
CA LYS A 205 16.65 12.99 12.26
C LYS A 205 16.38 11.51 12.48
N TYR A 206 15.40 10.98 11.76
CA TYR A 206 15.06 9.56 11.67
C TYR A 206 15.18 9.13 10.20
N GLY A 207 16.38 8.76 9.79
CA GLY A 207 16.72 8.54 8.39
C GLY A 207 16.62 9.85 7.58
N ARG A 208 15.62 9.95 6.70
CA ARG A 208 15.32 11.14 5.89
C ARG A 208 14.10 11.92 6.39
N ILE A 209 13.59 11.56 7.55
CA ILE A 209 12.52 12.31 8.22
C ILE A 209 13.16 13.21 9.28
N VAL A 210 12.87 14.48 9.21
CA VAL A 210 13.29 15.47 10.21
C VAL A 210 12.12 15.77 11.11
N THR A 211 12.31 15.61 12.41
CA THR A 211 11.33 16.03 13.40
C THR A 211 11.75 17.35 14.01
N SER A 212 10.79 18.23 14.20
CA SER A 212 10.95 19.55 14.80
C SER A 212 10.09 19.63 16.06
N LEU A 213 10.69 20.08 17.14
CA LEU A 213 10.02 20.29 18.44
C LEU A 213 10.26 21.74 18.88
N TRP A 214 9.18 22.46 19.18
CA TRP A 214 9.25 23.82 19.72
C TRP A 214 8.12 24.10 20.68
N SER A 215 8.31 25.08 21.54
CA SER A 215 7.29 25.53 22.48
C SER A 215 6.96 27.00 22.25
N VAL A 216 5.69 27.32 22.36
CA VAL A 216 5.22 28.70 22.42
C VAL A 216 4.98 29.07 23.86
N GLY A 217 5.75 30.03 24.37
CA GLY A 217 5.70 30.45 25.77
C GLY A 217 4.50 31.32 26.10
N GLN A 218 4.33 31.58 27.41
CA GLN A 218 3.21 32.34 27.97
C GLN A 218 3.25 33.87 27.72
N LYS A 219 3.97 34.35 26.71
CA LYS A 219 3.90 35.75 26.33
C LYS A 219 2.49 36.03 25.85
N GLU A 220 1.81 36.98 26.46
CA GLU A 220 0.47 37.46 26.10
C GLU A 220 -0.72 36.62 26.58
N GLY A 221 -0.58 35.90 27.71
CA GLY A 221 -1.73 35.20 28.32
C GLY A 221 -2.13 33.89 27.62
N SER A 222 -1.37 33.44 26.63
CA SER A 222 -1.56 32.12 26.01
C SER A 222 -1.00 31.01 26.90
N LYS A 223 -1.65 29.84 26.88
CA LYS A 223 -1.13 28.66 27.56
C LYS A 223 0.18 28.20 26.89
N HIS A 224 1.12 27.72 27.70
CA HIS A 224 2.29 27.03 27.19
C HIS A 224 1.86 25.83 26.32
N THR A 225 2.28 25.82 25.07
CA THR A 225 1.91 24.78 24.10
C THR A 225 3.18 24.28 23.42
N GLU A 226 3.33 22.96 23.39
CA GLU A 226 4.41 22.28 22.65
C GLU A 226 3.87 21.77 21.33
N TYR A 227 4.70 21.89 20.30
CA TYR A 227 4.41 21.43 18.96
C TYR A 227 5.46 20.44 18.50
N THR A 228 4.98 19.35 17.90
CA THR A 228 5.82 18.34 17.26
C THR A 228 5.42 18.23 15.81
N LYS A 229 6.39 18.34 14.91
CA LYS A 229 6.21 18.20 13.45
C LYS A 229 7.20 17.17 12.92
N ALA A 230 6.81 16.40 11.92
CA ALA A 230 7.73 15.64 11.08
C ALA A 230 7.62 16.09 9.64
N GLU A 231 8.75 16.18 8.97
CA GLU A 231 8.87 16.62 7.59
C GLU A 231 9.81 15.71 6.83
N SER A 232 9.45 15.41 5.58
CA SER A 232 10.30 14.67 4.67
C SER A 232 9.96 15.05 3.23
N GLN A 233 10.97 15.38 2.44
CA GLN A 233 10.83 15.53 0.99
C GLN A 233 11.22 14.21 0.31
N SER A 234 10.26 13.28 0.30
CA SER A 234 10.49 11.91 -0.15
C SER A 234 9.39 11.48 -1.10
N LEU A 235 9.77 10.72 -2.13
CA LEU A 235 8.86 10.14 -3.08
C LEU A 235 9.23 8.67 -3.32
N PRO A 236 8.33 7.71 -3.11
CA PRO A 236 8.54 6.34 -3.54
C PRO A 236 8.44 6.28 -5.07
N VAL A 237 9.45 5.70 -5.70
CA VAL A 237 9.54 5.53 -7.16
C VAL A 237 9.59 4.04 -7.47
N ILE A 238 8.64 3.56 -8.25
CA ILE A 238 8.64 2.19 -8.75
C ILE A 238 9.57 2.14 -9.96
N THR A 239 10.65 1.37 -9.88
CA THR A 239 11.65 1.25 -10.95
C THR A 239 11.41 0.05 -11.86
N GLU A 240 10.79 -1.00 -11.32
CA GLU A 240 10.58 -2.29 -12.00
C GLU A 240 9.19 -2.43 -12.64
N MET A 241 8.59 -1.31 -13.13
CA MET A 241 7.25 -1.34 -13.73
C MET A 241 7.12 -2.27 -14.93
N ASN A 242 8.20 -2.49 -15.67
CA ASN A 242 8.20 -3.43 -16.81
C ASN A 242 8.07 -4.90 -16.39
N GLY A 243 8.43 -5.22 -15.16
CA GLY A 243 8.31 -6.57 -14.59
C GLY A 243 7.04 -6.79 -13.80
N ILE A 244 6.18 -5.78 -13.69
CA ILE A 244 4.93 -5.84 -12.92
C ILE A 244 3.74 -6.08 -13.85
N TYR A 245 2.91 -7.05 -13.50
CA TYR A 245 1.69 -7.41 -14.25
C TYR A 245 0.46 -7.16 -13.40
N THR A 246 -0.59 -6.63 -14.00
CA THR A 246 -1.85 -6.31 -13.30
C THR A 246 -3.02 -7.05 -13.94
N LEU A 247 -3.78 -7.78 -13.14
CA LEU A 247 -5.06 -8.38 -13.51
C LEU A 247 -6.20 -7.58 -12.90
N LYS A 248 -7.05 -7.00 -13.74
CA LYS A 248 -8.31 -6.36 -13.34
C LYS A 248 -9.39 -7.43 -13.19
N THR A 249 -9.95 -7.56 -12.00
CA THR A 249 -10.96 -8.59 -11.69
C THR A 249 -12.39 -8.09 -11.86
N VAL A 250 -12.56 -6.80 -12.12
CA VAL A 250 -13.84 -6.16 -12.49
C VAL A 250 -13.57 -5.33 -13.75
N ALA A 251 -14.29 -5.62 -14.80
CA ALA A 251 -14.21 -4.89 -16.07
C ALA A 251 -15.16 -3.70 -16.06
#